data_9095239ac753ccfc0e09344eba9daa96
#
_entry.id   9095239ac753ccfc0e09344eba9daa96
#
_cell.length_a   1.000
_cell.length_b   1.000
_cell.length_c   1.000
_cell.angle_alpha   90.00
_cell.angle_beta   90.00
_cell.angle_gamma   90.00
#
_symmetry.space_group_name_H-M   'P 1'
#
loop_
_entity.id
_entity.type
_entity.pdbx_description
1 polymer ?
#
loop_
_entity_poly.entity_id
_entity_poly.type
_entity_poly.pdbx_seq_one_letter_code
_entity_poly.pdbx_strand_id
1 'polypeptide(L)'
;FITGQGGAGSLGVPYVKTYKNPDNLTPARDTVGANVGDITADITTAISMMSASLDSSAAYMTVAGAYAIGARALLYAGSVDSGLYSTAGTMAKWVIDNSGKTPVSAAGFNASFKTDYASNAIFELSFTGTDNRGINGVAYILRGTSYGDVRILTGDATASSNLDLLDIADAADVRFAANMIGTAQGYPTVLGKYPTMNGSDNITLFRIEEMHLIYAEAMLRGGDAATAKTYLNNIPAIRGLGADYYASATLDNILLERRKEFYFEGMRYDDLLRMGKGMPLIDALKQMNDDKTGSPPAYGDYNTAYPIGTGELNANPN
;
A
#
# COMPACT_ATOMS: atom_id res chain seq x y z
N PHE A 1 8.71 -9.63 8.79
CA PHE A 1 8.24 -10.61 7.82
C PHE A 1 8.39 -10.09 6.38
N ILE A 2 7.76 -8.97 6.05
CA ILE A 2 7.79 -8.36 4.71
C ILE A 2 9.16 -7.77 4.34
N THR A 3 10.02 -7.55 5.32
CA THR A 3 11.26 -6.81 5.15
C THR A 3 12.38 -7.61 4.49
N GLY A 4 12.26 -8.95 4.41
CA GLY A 4 13.34 -9.80 3.91
C GLY A 4 14.66 -9.73 4.72
N GLN A 5 14.67 -9.05 5.85
CA GLN A 5 15.89 -8.77 6.63
C GLN A 5 16.65 -10.03 7.06
N GLY A 6 15.93 -11.08 7.40
CA GLY A 6 16.53 -12.36 7.76
C GLY A 6 16.54 -13.37 6.61
N GLY A 7 15.96 -13.01 5.47
CA GLY A 7 15.80 -13.90 4.32
C GLY A 7 14.80 -15.04 4.55
N ALA A 8 14.72 -15.93 3.56
CA ALA A 8 13.74 -17.02 3.53
C ALA A 8 13.85 -18.01 4.70
N GLY A 9 15.04 -18.18 5.27
CA GLY A 9 15.32 -19.08 6.39
C GLY A 9 14.95 -18.54 7.78
N SER A 10 14.64 -17.25 7.90
CA SER A 10 14.24 -16.65 9.17
C SER A 10 12.88 -17.14 9.64
N LEU A 11 12.63 -17.08 10.96
CA LEU A 11 11.33 -17.42 11.53
C LEU A 11 10.27 -16.40 11.08
N GLY A 12 9.23 -16.92 10.48
CA GLY A 12 8.02 -16.21 10.08
C GLY A 12 6.94 -16.28 11.14
N VAL A 13 5.74 -16.71 10.76
CA VAL A 13 4.57 -16.88 11.62
C VAL A 13 4.05 -18.30 11.54
N PRO A 14 3.31 -18.80 12.56
CA PRO A 14 2.59 -20.06 12.43
C PRO A 14 1.55 -19.93 11.30
N TYR A 15 1.53 -20.90 10.38
CA TYR A 15 0.54 -20.94 9.29
C TYR A 15 -0.48 -22.05 9.57
N VAL A 16 -1.58 -21.68 10.22
CA VAL A 16 -2.57 -22.65 10.72
C VAL A 16 -3.56 -23.03 9.63
N LYS A 17 -3.44 -24.24 9.09
CA LYS A 17 -4.29 -24.77 8.00
C LYS A 17 -5.55 -25.47 8.47
N THR A 18 -5.60 -25.93 9.72
CA THR A 18 -6.71 -26.68 10.29
C THR A 18 -7.24 -26.00 11.53
N TYR A 19 -8.50 -25.58 11.50
CA TYR A 19 -9.16 -24.94 12.64
C TYR A 19 -9.27 -25.91 13.83
N LYS A 20 -8.87 -25.43 15.01
CA LYS A 20 -8.91 -26.17 16.27
C LYS A 20 -8.34 -27.59 16.17
N ASN A 21 -7.18 -27.74 15.52
CA ASN A 21 -6.48 -29.01 15.48
C ASN A 21 -6.12 -29.46 16.91
N PRO A 22 -6.74 -30.54 17.47
CA PRO A 22 -6.47 -30.97 18.82
C PRO A 22 -5.05 -31.49 19.03
N ASP A 23 -4.38 -31.92 17.96
CA ASP A 23 -3.03 -32.46 18.00
C ASP A 23 -1.95 -31.37 17.94
N ASN A 24 -2.34 -30.13 17.67
CA ASN A 24 -1.41 -29.00 17.59
C ASN A 24 -2.08 -27.69 18.04
N LEU A 25 -2.20 -27.52 19.34
CA LEU A 25 -2.76 -26.31 19.94
C LEU A 25 -1.74 -25.17 20.06
N THR A 26 -0.45 -25.49 19.97
CA THR A 26 0.66 -24.56 20.03
C THR A 26 1.56 -24.73 18.77
N PRO A 27 1.09 -24.28 17.59
CA PRO A 27 1.84 -24.46 16.36
C PRO A 27 3.15 -23.66 16.39
N ALA A 28 4.24 -24.30 15.93
CA ALA A 28 5.52 -23.64 15.79
C ALA A 28 5.47 -22.60 14.66
N ARG A 29 6.38 -21.63 14.72
CA ARG A 29 6.58 -20.67 13.63
C ARG A 29 7.23 -21.37 12.42
N ASP A 30 6.65 -21.18 11.27
CA ASP A 30 7.27 -21.57 10.00
C ASP A 30 8.40 -20.62 9.63
N THR A 31 9.21 -21.00 8.63
CA THR A 31 10.14 -20.04 8.04
C THR A 31 9.41 -19.03 7.16
N VAL A 32 10.01 -17.86 6.95
CA VAL A 32 9.48 -16.84 6.02
C VAL A 32 9.30 -17.43 4.62
N GLY A 33 10.26 -18.25 4.15
CA GLY A 33 10.15 -18.91 2.85
C GLY A 33 8.97 -19.88 2.77
N ALA A 34 8.70 -20.65 3.83
CA ALA A 34 7.53 -21.53 3.89
C ALA A 34 6.22 -20.72 3.87
N ASN A 35 6.14 -19.64 4.68
CA ASN A 35 4.98 -18.75 4.66
C ASN A 35 4.73 -18.12 3.27
N VAL A 36 5.78 -17.69 2.57
CA VAL A 36 5.66 -17.17 1.19
C VAL A 36 5.16 -18.26 0.23
N GLY A 37 5.65 -19.48 0.38
CA GLY A 37 5.17 -20.63 -0.39
C GLY A 37 3.68 -20.93 -0.16
N ASP A 38 3.25 -20.94 1.09
CA ASP A 38 1.84 -21.15 1.46
C ASP A 38 0.91 -20.03 0.94
N ILE A 39 1.31 -18.77 1.10
CA ILE A 39 0.57 -17.61 0.55
C ILE A 39 0.43 -17.72 -0.97
N THR A 40 1.51 -18.10 -1.67
CA THR A 40 1.49 -18.26 -3.13
C THR A 40 0.55 -19.40 -3.56
N ALA A 41 0.57 -20.52 -2.83
CA ALA A 41 -0.31 -21.65 -3.08
C ALA A 41 -1.79 -21.30 -2.84
N ASP A 42 -2.09 -20.58 -1.75
CA ASP A 42 -3.45 -20.16 -1.43
C ASP A 42 -4.01 -19.18 -2.47
N ILE A 43 -3.21 -18.19 -2.91
CA ILE A 43 -3.60 -17.27 -3.99
C ILE A 43 -3.92 -18.05 -5.27
N THR A 44 -3.05 -18.97 -5.66
CA THR A 44 -3.23 -19.78 -6.87
C THR A 44 -4.50 -20.64 -6.78
N THR A 45 -4.70 -21.27 -5.63
CA THR A 45 -5.89 -22.10 -5.36
C THR A 45 -7.16 -21.24 -5.40
N ALA A 46 -7.17 -20.09 -4.70
CA ALA A 46 -8.31 -19.19 -4.69
C ALA A 46 -8.71 -18.76 -6.10
N ILE A 47 -7.75 -18.31 -6.92
CA ILE A 47 -7.99 -17.91 -8.31
C ILE A 47 -8.59 -19.08 -9.12
N SER A 48 -8.08 -20.30 -8.95
CA SER A 48 -8.56 -21.47 -9.68
C SER A 48 -10.00 -21.89 -9.33
N MET A 49 -10.45 -21.54 -8.13
CA MET A 49 -11.81 -21.86 -7.63
C MET A 49 -12.83 -20.75 -7.94
N MET A 50 -12.40 -19.59 -8.36
CA MET A 50 -13.30 -18.45 -8.66
C MET A 50 -13.84 -18.54 -10.08
N SER A 51 -15.02 -17.95 -10.27
CA SER A 51 -15.68 -17.84 -11.58
C SER A 51 -16.12 -16.40 -11.82
N ALA A 52 -15.70 -15.84 -12.94
CA ALA A 52 -16.10 -14.50 -13.36
C ALA A 52 -17.62 -14.34 -13.55
N SER A 53 -18.36 -15.44 -13.73
CA SER A 53 -19.81 -15.41 -13.81
C SER A 53 -20.49 -15.04 -12.48
N LEU A 54 -19.74 -15.10 -11.37
CA LEU A 54 -20.21 -14.73 -10.03
C LEU A 54 -19.75 -13.31 -9.63
N ASP A 55 -18.90 -12.69 -10.43
CA ASP A 55 -18.43 -11.33 -10.16
C ASP A 55 -19.60 -10.35 -10.28
N SER A 56 -19.82 -9.52 -9.25
CA SER A 56 -20.96 -8.58 -9.22
C SER A 56 -20.51 -7.12 -9.10
N SER A 57 -19.71 -6.80 -8.10
CA SER A 57 -19.22 -5.44 -7.87
C SER A 57 -17.92 -5.45 -7.07
N ALA A 58 -17.27 -4.29 -6.98
CA ALA A 58 -16.05 -4.11 -6.16
C ALA A 58 -16.30 -4.25 -4.63
N ALA A 59 -17.56 -4.36 -4.19
CA ALA A 59 -17.91 -4.68 -2.80
C ALA A 59 -17.59 -6.13 -2.41
N TYR A 60 -17.42 -7.00 -3.39
CA TYR A 60 -17.19 -8.42 -3.19
C TYR A 60 -15.85 -8.84 -3.80
N MET A 61 -15.32 -9.96 -3.32
CA MET A 61 -14.13 -10.52 -3.93
C MET A 61 -14.45 -11.07 -5.32
N THR A 62 -13.93 -10.41 -6.33
CA THR A 62 -14.00 -10.79 -7.73
C THR A 62 -12.75 -11.54 -8.17
N VAL A 63 -12.78 -12.17 -9.34
CA VAL A 63 -11.56 -12.75 -9.95
C VAL A 63 -10.47 -11.68 -10.07
N ALA A 64 -10.81 -10.47 -10.52
CA ALA A 64 -9.88 -9.35 -10.59
C ALA A 64 -9.33 -8.95 -9.22
N GLY A 65 -10.16 -8.99 -8.18
CA GLY A 65 -9.75 -8.77 -6.78
C GLY A 65 -8.72 -9.79 -6.31
N ALA A 66 -8.93 -11.07 -6.61
CA ALA A 66 -7.99 -12.14 -6.24
C ALA A 66 -6.64 -11.98 -6.96
N TYR A 67 -6.65 -11.65 -8.26
CA TYR A 67 -5.42 -11.34 -9.00
C TYR A 67 -4.71 -10.08 -8.44
N ALA A 68 -5.45 -9.05 -8.04
CA ALA A 68 -4.87 -7.83 -7.46
C ALA A 68 -4.23 -8.09 -6.09
N ILE A 69 -4.87 -8.90 -5.23
CA ILE A 69 -4.27 -9.38 -3.97
C ILE A 69 -2.98 -10.14 -4.25
N GLY A 70 -3.01 -11.07 -5.21
CA GLY A 70 -1.85 -11.85 -5.61
C GLY A 70 -0.72 -10.95 -6.11
N ALA A 71 -1.01 -10.00 -6.97
CA ALA A 71 -0.03 -9.06 -7.51
C ALA A 71 0.69 -8.28 -6.39
N ARG A 72 -0.05 -7.72 -5.41
CA ARG A 72 0.53 -6.99 -4.28
C ARG A 72 1.31 -7.92 -3.35
N ALA A 73 0.74 -9.05 -2.97
CA ALA A 73 1.38 -10.00 -2.06
C ALA A 73 2.70 -10.53 -2.62
N LEU A 74 2.72 -10.91 -3.91
CA LEU A 74 3.91 -11.42 -4.56
C LEU A 74 4.93 -10.32 -4.88
N LEU A 75 4.50 -9.07 -5.12
CA LEU A 75 5.42 -7.94 -5.19
C LEU A 75 6.20 -7.79 -3.87
N TYR A 76 5.51 -7.91 -2.73
CA TYR A 76 6.13 -7.79 -1.41
C TYR A 76 7.01 -9.00 -1.10
N ALA A 77 6.54 -10.20 -1.39
CA ALA A 77 7.29 -11.44 -1.24
C ALA A 77 8.54 -11.52 -2.15
N GLY A 78 8.54 -10.77 -3.25
CA GLY A 78 9.70 -10.60 -4.13
C GLY A 78 10.96 -10.06 -3.44
N SER A 79 10.82 -9.39 -2.28
CA SER A 79 11.97 -9.00 -1.45
C SER A 79 12.64 -10.20 -0.75
N VAL A 80 11.94 -11.32 -0.63
CA VAL A 80 12.42 -12.58 -0.05
C VAL A 80 12.85 -13.56 -1.15
N ASP A 81 12.02 -13.67 -2.18
CA ASP A 81 12.28 -14.48 -3.38
C ASP A 81 12.05 -13.64 -4.64
N SER A 82 13.15 -13.21 -5.27
CA SER A 82 13.10 -12.31 -6.43
C SER A 82 12.39 -12.90 -7.66
N GLY A 83 12.25 -14.23 -7.74
CA GLY A 83 11.48 -14.89 -8.80
C GLY A 83 10.00 -14.50 -8.80
N LEU A 84 9.45 -14.11 -7.65
CA LEU A 84 8.05 -13.73 -7.50
C LEU A 84 7.68 -12.37 -8.13
N TYR A 85 8.66 -11.51 -8.42
CA TYR A 85 8.38 -10.25 -9.13
C TYR A 85 7.77 -10.49 -10.52
N SER A 86 8.24 -11.50 -11.23
CA SER A 86 7.68 -11.87 -12.55
C SER A 86 6.22 -12.31 -12.43
N THR A 87 5.90 -13.14 -11.44
CA THR A 87 4.53 -13.60 -11.19
C THR A 87 3.62 -12.45 -10.75
N ALA A 88 4.11 -11.56 -9.88
CA ALA A 88 3.40 -10.33 -9.50
C ALA A 88 3.04 -9.48 -10.73
N GLY A 89 4.01 -9.29 -11.64
CA GLY A 89 3.80 -8.58 -12.90
C GLY A 89 2.75 -9.25 -13.80
N THR A 90 2.81 -10.58 -13.94
CA THR A 90 1.82 -11.34 -14.70
C THR A 90 0.41 -11.17 -14.15
N MET A 91 0.26 -11.23 -12.82
CA MET A 91 -1.04 -11.03 -12.16
C MET A 91 -1.55 -9.59 -12.33
N ALA A 92 -0.68 -8.59 -12.13
CA ALA A 92 -1.03 -7.19 -12.33
C ALA A 92 -1.45 -6.91 -13.78
N LYS A 93 -0.73 -7.47 -14.76
CA LYS A 93 -1.07 -7.34 -16.18
C LYS A 93 -2.40 -8.00 -16.51
N TRP A 94 -2.68 -9.15 -15.92
CA TRP A 94 -3.98 -9.82 -16.09
C TRP A 94 -5.13 -8.90 -15.63
N VAL A 95 -4.98 -8.24 -14.47
CA VAL A 95 -6.00 -7.29 -13.98
C VAL A 95 -6.16 -6.12 -14.93
N ILE A 96 -5.07 -5.54 -15.41
CA ILE A 96 -5.10 -4.41 -16.37
C ILE A 96 -5.88 -4.80 -17.63
N ASP A 97 -5.68 -6.02 -18.14
CA ASP A 97 -6.25 -6.44 -19.42
C ASP A 97 -7.68 -6.97 -19.29
N ASN A 98 -8.07 -7.52 -18.13
CA ASN A 98 -9.29 -8.34 -18.05
C ASN A 98 -10.34 -7.79 -17.05
N SER A 99 -9.98 -6.87 -16.15
CA SER A 99 -10.92 -6.40 -15.12
C SER A 99 -11.96 -5.42 -15.63
N GLY A 100 -11.77 -4.83 -16.81
CA GLY A 100 -12.58 -3.72 -17.30
C GLY A 100 -12.42 -2.42 -16.52
N LYS A 101 -11.51 -2.39 -15.53
CA LYS A 101 -11.20 -1.19 -14.74
C LYS A 101 -10.24 -0.28 -15.48
N THR A 102 -10.42 1.01 -15.31
CA THR A 102 -9.57 2.02 -15.97
C THR A 102 -9.09 3.07 -14.97
N PRO A 103 -7.84 3.52 -15.06
CA PRO A 103 -7.37 4.62 -14.23
C PRO A 103 -8.23 5.87 -14.44
N VAL A 104 -8.57 6.56 -13.36
CA VAL A 104 -9.35 7.79 -13.47
C VAL A 104 -8.49 8.95 -13.96
N SER A 105 -9.07 9.82 -14.78
CA SER A 105 -8.39 11.02 -15.29
C SER A 105 -8.16 12.06 -14.18
N ALA A 106 -7.34 13.08 -14.47
CA ALA A 106 -7.13 14.22 -13.56
C ALA A 106 -8.44 14.87 -13.11
N ALA A 107 -9.38 15.08 -14.04
CA ALA A 107 -10.68 15.68 -13.73
C ALA A 107 -11.54 14.80 -12.81
N GLY A 108 -11.41 13.46 -12.90
CA GLY A 108 -12.16 12.49 -12.09
C GLY A 108 -11.48 12.14 -10.77
N PHE A 109 -10.23 12.52 -10.53
CA PHE A 109 -9.43 12.01 -9.41
C PHE A 109 -10.08 12.28 -8.04
N ASN A 110 -10.45 13.51 -7.73
CA ASN A 110 -11.12 13.81 -6.46
C ASN A 110 -12.51 13.15 -6.36
N ALA A 111 -13.25 13.07 -7.47
CA ALA A 111 -14.56 12.46 -7.49
C ALA A 111 -14.52 10.94 -7.24
N SER A 112 -13.46 10.26 -7.65
CA SER A 112 -13.33 8.81 -7.45
C SER A 112 -13.31 8.39 -5.98
N PHE A 113 -12.85 9.25 -5.07
CA PHE A 113 -12.88 9.00 -3.62
C PHE A 113 -14.22 9.38 -2.95
N LYS A 114 -15.19 9.87 -3.72
CA LYS A 114 -16.55 10.23 -3.28
C LYS A 114 -17.61 9.36 -3.92
N THR A 115 -17.19 8.47 -4.80
CA THR A 115 -18.07 7.61 -5.59
C THR A 115 -17.77 6.16 -5.23
N ASP A 116 -18.74 5.50 -4.63
CA ASP A 116 -18.64 4.09 -4.31
C ASP A 116 -18.44 3.28 -5.60
N TYR A 117 -17.50 2.35 -5.54
CA TYR A 117 -17.15 1.45 -6.64
C TYR A 117 -16.78 2.18 -7.95
N ALA A 118 -16.04 3.27 -7.82
CA ALA A 118 -15.56 4.07 -8.95
C ALA A 118 -14.90 3.18 -10.03
N SER A 119 -14.78 3.72 -11.26
CA SER A 119 -14.28 2.95 -12.41
C SER A 119 -12.89 2.34 -12.24
N ASN A 120 -12.09 2.90 -11.34
CA ASN A 120 -10.75 2.41 -11.00
C ASN A 120 -10.72 1.45 -9.79
N ALA A 121 -11.80 1.32 -9.04
CA ALA A 121 -11.86 0.47 -7.85
C ALA A 121 -12.00 -1.01 -8.22
N ILE A 122 -11.07 -1.83 -7.75
CA ILE A 122 -11.06 -3.28 -7.92
C ILE A 122 -11.75 -3.97 -6.75
N PHE A 123 -11.43 -3.52 -5.52
CA PHE A 123 -12.05 -4.02 -4.30
C PHE A 123 -12.12 -2.93 -3.24
N GLU A 124 -13.29 -2.79 -2.62
CA GLU A 124 -13.58 -1.80 -1.58
C GLU A 124 -14.24 -2.44 -0.36
N LEU A 125 -13.88 -1.95 0.81
CA LEU A 125 -14.69 -2.16 2.01
C LEU A 125 -15.84 -1.17 1.98
N SER A 126 -17.06 -1.70 1.99
CA SER A 126 -18.27 -0.91 1.90
C SER A 126 -18.71 -0.37 3.25
N PHE A 127 -18.99 0.92 3.29
CA PHE A 127 -19.58 1.59 4.44
C PHE A 127 -20.85 2.37 3.99
N THR A 128 -21.71 2.69 4.94
CA THR A 128 -22.95 3.43 4.69
C THR A 128 -23.20 4.45 5.79
N GLY A 129 -24.21 5.29 5.63
CA GLY A 129 -24.62 6.22 6.69
C GLY A 129 -25.07 5.54 7.98
N THR A 130 -25.49 4.26 7.94
CA THR A 130 -25.93 3.47 9.11
C THR A 130 -24.91 2.40 9.53
N ASP A 131 -24.10 1.93 8.61
CA ASP A 131 -22.99 0.99 8.87
C ASP A 131 -21.67 1.71 8.59
N ASN A 132 -21.12 2.38 9.58
CA ASN A 132 -19.90 3.16 9.48
C ASN A 132 -19.13 3.15 10.80
N ARG A 133 -17.94 3.71 10.77
CA ARG A 133 -17.01 3.71 11.92
C ARG A 133 -17.14 4.97 12.80
N GLY A 134 -17.96 5.93 12.43
CA GLY A 134 -18.13 7.18 13.15
C GLY A 134 -16.80 7.90 13.39
N ILE A 135 -16.52 8.24 14.64
CA ILE A 135 -15.25 8.90 15.05
C ILE A 135 -14.01 8.01 14.88
N ASN A 136 -14.17 6.71 14.69
CA ASN A 136 -13.08 5.78 14.38
C ASN A 136 -12.90 5.58 12.86
N GLY A 137 -13.62 6.31 12.03
CA GLY A 137 -13.41 6.35 10.59
C GLY A 137 -12.14 7.11 10.23
N VAL A 138 -11.52 6.76 9.09
CA VAL A 138 -10.23 7.31 8.66
C VAL A 138 -10.27 8.84 8.59
N ALA A 139 -11.32 9.43 8.03
CA ALA A 139 -11.47 10.88 7.94
C ALA A 139 -11.41 11.56 9.32
N TYR A 140 -12.08 11.00 10.31
CA TYR A 140 -12.10 11.55 11.66
C TYR A 140 -10.76 11.37 12.38
N ILE A 141 -10.11 10.23 12.23
CA ILE A 141 -8.76 9.99 12.75
C ILE A 141 -7.77 11.01 12.18
N LEU A 142 -7.88 11.33 10.90
CA LEU A 142 -7.01 12.31 10.24
C LEU A 142 -7.31 13.76 10.65
N ARG A 143 -8.59 14.14 10.81
CA ARG A 143 -9.01 15.56 10.89
C ARG A 143 -9.96 15.88 12.03
N GLY A 144 -10.47 14.89 12.75
CA GLY A 144 -11.45 15.09 13.81
C GLY A 144 -10.89 15.86 15.00
N THR A 145 -11.76 16.61 15.72
CA THR A 145 -11.37 17.44 16.85
C THR A 145 -10.86 16.68 18.06
N SER A 146 -11.28 15.39 18.23
CA SER A 146 -10.83 14.52 19.32
C SER A 146 -9.65 13.62 18.93
N TYR A 147 -9.36 13.54 17.62
CA TYR A 147 -8.20 12.86 17.02
C TYR A 147 -7.42 13.91 16.22
N GLY A 148 -7.03 13.60 14.97
CA GLY A 148 -6.34 14.57 14.12
C GLY A 148 -4.83 14.61 14.34
N ASP A 149 -4.29 13.54 14.92
CA ASP A 149 -2.87 13.41 15.22
C ASP A 149 -2.06 12.89 14.02
N VAL A 150 -2.75 12.34 13.00
CA VAL A 150 -2.12 11.86 11.78
C VAL A 150 -2.08 12.97 10.74
N ARG A 151 -0.91 13.57 10.56
CA ARG A 151 -0.71 14.80 9.77
C ARG A 151 0.30 14.56 8.66
N ILE A 152 0.30 15.43 7.65
CA ILE A 152 1.41 15.53 6.73
C ILE A 152 2.54 16.24 7.48
N LEU A 153 3.67 15.56 7.64
CA LEU A 153 4.86 16.18 8.19
C LEU A 153 5.40 17.19 7.19
N THR A 154 5.63 18.39 7.66
CA THR A 154 6.36 19.43 6.94
C THR A 154 7.74 19.51 7.53
N GLY A 155 8.77 19.35 6.70
CA GLY A 155 10.16 19.35 7.16
C GLY A 155 10.53 20.66 7.87
N ASP A 156 11.40 20.55 8.86
CA ASP A 156 12.24 21.66 9.28
C ASP A 156 13.35 21.76 8.23
N ALA A 157 13.33 22.82 7.45
CA ALA A 157 14.29 23.08 6.37
C ALA A 157 15.78 23.04 6.82
N THR A 158 16.03 22.95 8.11
CA THR A 158 17.38 22.92 8.70
C THR A 158 17.85 21.50 9.04
N ALA A 159 16.97 20.47 9.04
CA ALA A 159 17.29 19.20 9.68
C ALA A 159 17.28 17.98 8.75
N SER A 160 16.79 18.06 7.50
CA SER A 160 16.61 16.86 6.71
C SER A 160 16.95 17.02 5.22
N SER A 161 17.75 16.10 4.71
CA SER A 161 17.90 15.87 3.26
C SER A 161 16.70 15.10 2.66
N ASN A 162 15.71 14.72 3.46
CA ASN A 162 14.55 13.98 3.02
C ASN A 162 13.40 14.93 2.70
N LEU A 163 12.91 14.84 1.48
CA LEU A 163 11.76 15.61 1.03
C LEU A 163 10.48 15.12 1.75
N ASP A 164 9.69 16.06 2.27
CA ASP A 164 8.35 15.73 2.75
C ASP A 164 7.37 15.44 1.60
N LEU A 165 6.12 15.15 1.91
CA LEU A 165 5.13 14.84 0.88
C LEU A 165 4.82 16.07 0.01
N LEU A 166 4.89 17.28 0.56
CA LEU A 166 4.57 18.52 -0.16
C LEU A 166 5.74 18.98 -1.01
N ASP A 167 6.99 18.69 -0.61
CA ASP A 167 8.19 19.01 -1.39
C ASP A 167 8.26 18.24 -2.73
N ILE A 168 7.64 17.07 -2.78
CA ILE A 168 7.55 16.27 -4.01
C ILE A 168 6.33 16.63 -4.86
N ALA A 169 5.51 17.58 -4.42
CA ALA A 169 4.34 18.04 -5.15
C ALA A 169 4.77 18.86 -6.38
N ASP A 170 4.09 18.58 -7.49
CA ASP A 170 4.17 19.41 -8.68
C ASP A 170 2.90 20.27 -8.75
N ALA A 171 3.02 21.51 -9.14
CA ALA A 171 1.89 22.44 -9.19
C ALA A 171 0.77 22.01 -10.15
N ALA A 172 1.09 21.23 -11.17
CA ALA A 172 0.12 20.67 -12.10
C ALA A 172 -0.50 19.36 -11.63
N ASP A 173 0.02 18.75 -10.56
CA ASP A 173 -0.39 17.43 -10.09
C ASP A 173 -1.70 17.53 -9.29
N VAL A 174 -2.78 17.00 -9.84
CA VAL A 174 -4.11 17.03 -9.21
C VAL A 174 -4.17 16.33 -7.85
N ARG A 175 -3.24 15.44 -7.54
CA ARG A 175 -3.14 14.76 -6.25
C ARG A 175 -2.83 15.71 -5.10
N PHE A 176 -2.22 16.85 -5.40
CA PHE A 176 -1.84 17.89 -4.44
C PHE A 176 -2.73 19.14 -4.52
N ALA A 177 -3.77 19.11 -5.34
CA ALA A 177 -4.74 20.21 -5.43
C ALA A 177 -5.40 20.48 -4.06
N ALA A 178 -5.88 21.71 -3.84
CA ALA A 178 -6.45 22.15 -2.58
C ALA A 178 -7.69 21.36 -2.11
N ASN A 179 -8.38 20.67 -3.01
CA ASN A 179 -9.47 19.74 -2.66
C ASN A 179 -9.00 18.32 -2.29
N MET A 180 -7.71 18.04 -2.44
CA MET A 180 -7.09 16.76 -2.06
C MET A 180 -6.25 16.91 -0.79
N ILE A 181 -5.44 17.94 -0.70
CA ILE A 181 -4.63 18.29 0.46
C ILE A 181 -4.97 19.71 0.88
N GLY A 182 -5.24 19.91 2.16
CA GLY A 182 -5.55 21.22 2.73
C GLY A 182 -5.15 21.29 4.19
N THR A 183 -5.84 22.12 4.96
CA THR A 183 -5.52 22.34 6.37
C THR A 183 -6.70 21.97 7.26
N ALA A 184 -6.44 21.21 8.32
CA ALA A 184 -7.37 21.02 9.42
C ALA A 184 -6.61 21.19 10.75
N GLN A 185 -7.25 21.83 11.73
CA GLN A 185 -6.65 22.12 13.05
C GLN A 185 -5.28 22.82 12.98
N GLY A 186 -5.07 23.65 11.95
CA GLY A 186 -3.81 24.38 11.73
C GLY A 186 -2.68 23.59 11.07
N TYR A 187 -2.93 22.35 10.64
CA TYR A 187 -1.90 21.49 10.06
C TYR A 187 -2.29 20.95 8.68
N PRO A 188 -1.30 20.74 7.80
CA PRO A 188 -1.53 20.09 6.51
C PRO A 188 -2.08 18.66 6.70
N THR A 189 -3.12 18.33 5.96
CA THR A 189 -3.78 17.03 6.05
C THR A 189 -4.47 16.66 4.74
N VAL A 190 -4.90 15.41 4.66
CA VAL A 190 -5.62 14.86 3.52
C VAL A 190 -7.11 15.16 3.66
N LEU A 191 -7.69 15.77 2.62
CA LEU A 191 -9.11 16.09 2.54
C LEU A 191 -9.86 15.17 1.58
N GLY A 192 -9.29 14.95 0.38
CA GLY A 192 -10.02 14.40 -0.75
C GLY A 192 -10.19 12.88 -0.72
N LYS A 193 -9.23 12.13 -0.16
CA LYS A 193 -9.29 10.65 -0.18
C LYS A 193 -10.29 10.05 0.81
N TYR A 194 -10.61 10.78 1.88
CA TYR A 194 -11.59 10.38 2.89
C TYR A 194 -12.45 11.59 3.21
N PRO A 195 -13.41 11.97 2.33
CA PRO A 195 -14.10 13.25 2.45
C PRO A 195 -15.09 13.32 3.61
N THR A 196 -15.71 12.21 4.02
CA THR A 196 -16.86 12.20 4.93
C THR A 196 -16.44 11.93 6.38
N MET A 197 -16.68 12.89 7.27
CA MET A 197 -16.22 12.84 8.67
C MET A 197 -16.90 11.77 9.52
N ASN A 198 -18.09 11.29 9.15
CA ASN A 198 -18.77 10.23 9.89
C ASN A 198 -18.23 8.82 9.56
N GLY A 199 -17.21 8.70 8.71
CA GLY A 199 -16.59 7.42 8.35
C GLY A 199 -17.45 6.52 7.48
N SER A 200 -18.36 7.09 6.69
CA SER A 200 -19.21 6.37 5.75
C SER A 200 -18.62 6.25 4.35
N ASP A 201 -17.44 6.79 4.11
CA ASP A 201 -16.74 6.58 2.83
C ASP A 201 -16.30 5.13 2.68
N ASN A 202 -16.49 4.54 1.51
CA ASN A 202 -15.88 3.25 1.19
C ASN A 202 -14.35 3.38 1.25
N ILE A 203 -13.69 2.30 1.66
CA ILE A 203 -12.24 2.22 1.68
C ILE A 203 -11.78 1.36 0.50
N THR A 204 -11.21 1.98 -0.51
CA THR A 204 -10.65 1.27 -1.66
C THR A 204 -9.35 0.57 -1.25
N LEU A 205 -9.38 -0.76 -1.21
CA LEU A 205 -8.21 -1.58 -0.87
C LEU A 205 -7.32 -1.83 -2.08
N PHE A 206 -7.92 -2.00 -3.26
CA PHE A 206 -7.21 -2.22 -4.52
C PHE A 206 -7.82 -1.37 -5.64
N ARG A 207 -6.97 -0.66 -6.36
CA ARG A 207 -7.32 0.13 -7.53
C ARG A 207 -6.36 -0.08 -8.68
N ILE A 208 -6.82 0.14 -9.89
CA ILE A 208 -6.10 -0.23 -11.12
C ILE A 208 -4.77 0.50 -11.27
N GLU A 209 -4.62 1.71 -10.73
CA GLU A 209 -3.37 2.47 -10.74
C GLU A 209 -2.24 1.72 -10.05
N GLU A 210 -2.54 0.95 -9.00
CA GLU A 210 -1.53 0.11 -8.36
C GLU A 210 -1.05 -1.00 -9.28
N MET A 211 -1.94 -1.61 -10.03
CA MET A 211 -1.56 -2.67 -10.97
C MET A 211 -0.60 -2.16 -12.04
N HIS A 212 -0.78 -0.92 -12.53
CA HIS A 212 0.17 -0.29 -13.46
C HIS A 212 1.56 -0.15 -12.83
N LEU A 213 1.66 0.29 -11.58
CA LEU A 213 2.95 0.48 -10.91
C LEU A 213 3.60 -0.84 -10.47
N ILE A 214 2.82 -1.87 -10.12
CA ILE A 214 3.34 -3.24 -9.90
C ILE A 214 3.92 -3.79 -11.20
N TYR A 215 3.19 -3.65 -12.31
CA TYR A 215 3.66 -4.14 -13.59
C TYR A 215 4.91 -3.39 -14.06
N ALA A 216 4.96 -2.05 -13.89
CA ALA A 216 6.17 -1.27 -14.18
C ALA A 216 7.38 -1.78 -13.38
N GLU A 217 7.23 -2.05 -12.10
CA GLU A 217 8.33 -2.58 -11.26
C GLU A 217 8.76 -3.97 -11.72
N ALA A 218 7.82 -4.86 -11.99
CA ALA A 218 8.10 -6.22 -12.45
C ALA A 218 8.86 -6.20 -13.80
N MET A 219 8.45 -5.38 -14.74
CA MET A 219 9.14 -5.23 -16.05
C MET A 219 10.54 -4.68 -15.88
N LEU A 220 10.72 -3.67 -15.03
CA LEU A 220 12.05 -3.12 -14.74
C LEU A 220 13.00 -4.16 -14.15
N ARG A 221 12.51 -4.94 -13.18
CA ARG A 221 13.30 -6.02 -12.55
C ARG A 221 13.58 -7.17 -13.51
N GLY A 222 12.71 -7.40 -14.48
CA GLY A 222 12.90 -8.36 -15.58
C GLY A 222 13.80 -7.87 -16.71
N GLY A 223 14.30 -6.62 -16.66
CA GLY A 223 15.18 -6.04 -17.66
C GLY A 223 14.47 -5.32 -18.81
N ASP A 224 13.14 -5.28 -18.84
CA ASP A 224 12.37 -4.53 -19.85
C ASP A 224 12.10 -3.09 -19.36
N ALA A 225 13.13 -2.26 -19.45
CA ALA A 225 13.06 -0.87 -19.03
C ALA A 225 12.13 0.00 -19.91
N ALA A 226 11.88 -0.38 -21.15
CA ALA A 226 11.01 0.34 -22.06
C ALA A 226 9.54 0.18 -21.65
N THR A 227 9.10 -1.05 -21.45
CA THR A 227 7.75 -1.33 -20.92
C THR A 227 7.57 -0.74 -19.53
N ALA A 228 8.57 -0.88 -18.66
CA ALA A 228 8.55 -0.29 -17.32
C ALA A 228 8.34 1.24 -17.37
N LYS A 229 9.05 1.96 -18.23
CA LYS A 229 8.87 3.40 -18.44
C LYS A 229 7.46 3.75 -18.89
N THR A 230 6.91 2.99 -19.85
CA THR A 230 5.55 3.21 -20.35
C THR A 230 4.53 3.11 -19.23
N TYR A 231 4.55 2.02 -18.44
CA TYR A 231 3.56 1.81 -17.37
C TYR A 231 3.77 2.75 -16.19
N LEU A 232 5.01 3.12 -15.86
CA LEU A 232 5.30 4.16 -14.88
C LEU A 232 4.67 5.50 -15.28
N ASN A 233 4.87 5.93 -16.52
CA ASN A 233 4.38 7.22 -17.01
C ASN A 233 2.86 7.27 -17.26
N ASN A 234 2.18 6.14 -17.32
CA ASN A 234 0.72 6.13 -17.39
C ASN A 234 0.07 6.87 -16.20
N ILE A 235 0.69 6.86 -15.02
CA ILE A 235 0.11 7.48 -13.84
C ILE A 235 0.31 9.00 -13.83
N PRO A 236 1.52 9.57 -13.91
CA PRO A 236 1.68 11.02 -13.96
C PRO A 236 0.95 11.65 -15.15
N ALA A 237 0.87 10.98 -16.31
CA ALA A 237 0.13 11.47 -17.46
C ALA A 237 -1.34 11.76 -17.15
N ILE A 238 -2.01 10.87 -16.45
CA ILE A 238 -3.42 11.05 -16.04
C ILE A 238 -3.58 11.91 -14.78
N ARG A 239 -2.49 12.34 -14.15
CA ARG A 239 -2.49 13.26 -13.00
C ARG A 239 -2.15 14.70 -13.39
N GLY A 240 -1.99 15.00 -14.69
CA GLY A 240 -1.74 16.34 -15.21
C GLY A 240 -0.28 16.68 -15.48
N LEU A 241 0.65 15.69 -15.37
CA LEU A 241 2.09 15.91 -15.46
C LEU A 241 2.70 15.61 -16.86
N GLY A 242 1.93 15.10 -17.79
CA GLY A 242 2.42 14.76 -19.12
C GLY A 242 2.95 13.32 -19.28
N ALA A 243 3.01 12.86 -20.52
CA ALA A 243 3.22 11.45 -20.86
C ALA A 243 4.65 10.93 -20.63
N ASP A 244 5.64 11.82 -20.61
CA ASP A 244 7.06 11.49 -20.44
C ASP A 244 7.65 12.14 -19.18
N TYR A 245 6.87 12.23 -18.11
CA TYR A 245 7.27 12.86 -16.85
C TYR A 245 8.56 12.26 -16.29
N TYR A 246 8.66 10.93 -16.28
CA TYR A 246 9.90 10.24 -15.95
C TYR A 246 10.66 9.90 -17.24
N ALA A 247 11.87 10.44 -17.39
CA ALA A 247 12.73 10.18 -18.56
C ALA A 247 13.16 8.70 -18.63
N SER A 248 13.25 8.01 -17.48
CA SER A 248 13.57 6.59 -17.37
C SER A 248 12.82 5.94 -16.24
N ALA A 249 12.56 4.62 -16.32
CA ALA A 249 12.12 3.85 -15.19
C ALA A 249 13.33 3.48 -14.32
N THR A 250 13.24 3.82 -13.04
CA THR A 250 14.13 3.35 -11.98
C THR A 250 13.28 2.90 -10.79
N LEU A 251 13.82 2.05 -9.90
CA LEU A 251 13.09 1.66 -8.70
C LEU A 251 12.75 2.87 -7.81
N ASP A 252 13.63 3.88 -7.77
CA ASP A 252 13.38 5.11 -7.02
C ASP A 252 12.25 5.94 -7.63
N ASN A 253 12.18 6.04 -8.97
CA ASN A 253 11.08 6.73 -9.64
C ASN A 253 9.74 6.01 -9.43
N ILE A 254 9.72 4.68 -9.49
CA ILE A 254 8.52 3.88 -9.20
C ILE A 254 8.10 4.07 -7.75
N LEU A 255 9.03 4.01 -6.80
CA LEU A 255 8.75 4.21 -5.37
C LEU A 255 8.26 5.65 -5.08
N LEU A 256 8.81 6.64 -5.79
CA LEU A 256 8.37 8.04 -5.71
C LEU A 256 6.94 8.18 -6.26
N GLU A 257 6.64 7.59 -7.41
CA GLU A 257 5.30 7.65 -7.99
C GLU A 257 4.27 6.92 -7.10
N ARG A 258 4.62 5.76 -6.54
CA ARG A 258 3.79 5.08 -5.55
C ARG A 258 3.53 5.96 -4.32
N ARG A 259 4.54 6.69 -3.82
CA ARG A 259 4.39 7.63 -2.70
C ARG A 259 3.42 8.77 -3.05
N LYS A 260 3.51 9.36 -4.25
CA LYS A 260 2.59 10.40 -4.74
C LYS A 260 1.17 9.88 -4.95
N GLU A 261 1.03 8.65 -5.44
CA GLU A 261 -0.27 8.09 -5.77
C GLU A 261 -1.01 7.58 -4.54
N PHE A 262 -0.31 6.87 -3.63
CA PHE A 262 -0.91 6.14 -2.51
C PHE A 262 -0.68 6.77 -1.14
N TYR A 263 -0.41 8.08 -1.08
CA TYR A 263 -0.30 8.73 0.22
C TYR A 263 -1.57 8.52 1.06
N PHE A 264 -1.39 8.19 2.34
CA PHE A 264 -2.44 7.87 3.31
C PHE A 264 -3.31 6.64 2.95
N GLU A 265 -2.88 5.79 2.04
CA GLU A 265 -3.53 4.50 1.75
C GLU A 265 -2.81 3.29 2.40
N GLY A 266 -1.89 3.54 3.34
CA GLY A 266 -1.23 2.50 4.14
C GLY A 266 -0.04 1.80 3.46
N MET A 267 0.39 2.20 2.26
CA MET A 267 1.39 1.45 1.50
C MET A 267 2.86 1.86 1.76
N ARG A 268 3.09 3.08 2.28
CA ARG A 268 4.44 3.66 2.32
C ARG A 268 5.43 2.87 3.18
N TYR A 269 4.98 2.38 4.33
CA TYR A 269 5.80 1.61 5.24
C TYR A 269 6.34 0.34 4.58
N ASP A 270 5.45 -0.46 4.01
CA ASP A 270 5.80 -1.70 3.35
C ASP A 270 6.65 -1.48 2.09
N ASP A 271 6.35 -0.42 1.33
CA ASP A 271 7.15 -0.04 0.16
C ASP A 271 8.60 0.32 0.53
N LEU A 272 8.82 1.01 1.65
CA LEU A 272 10.17 1.32 2.11
C LEU A 272 10.91 0.04 2.54
N LEU A 273 10.28 -0.78 3.36
CA LEU A 273 10.92 -1.97 3.90
C LEU A 273 11.23 -3.01 2.83
N ARG A 274 10.31 -3.28 1.89
CA ARG A 274 10.58 -4.21 0.79
C ARG A 274 11.67 -3.74 -0.16
N MET A 275 11.92 -2.43 -0.21
CA MET A 275 13.03 -1.80 -0.98
C MET A 275 14.32 -1.70 -0.17
N GLY A 276 14.39 -2.26 1.04
CA GLY A 276 15.57 -2.17 1.90
C GLY A 276 15.86 -0.76 2.43
N LYS A 277 14.82 0.08 2.54
CA LYS A 277 14.95 1.47 2.99
C LYS A 277 14.40 1.63 4.42
N GLY A 278 15.09 2.43 5.23
CA GLY A 278 14.60 2.85 6.54
C GLY A 278 13.52 3.93 6.44
N MET A 279 12.99 4.33 7.59
CA MET A 279 12.04 5.43 7.68
C MET A 279 12.76 6.77 7.49
N PRO A 280 12.27 7.66 6.61
CA PRO A 280 12.89 8.97 6.43
C PRO A 280 12.63 9.86 7.65
N LEU A 281 13.65 10.59 8.08
CA LEU A 281 13.50 11.66 9.05
C LEU A 281 13.07 12.94 8.30
N ILE A 282 11.83 13.37 8.50
CA ILE A 282 11.25 14.59 7.93
C ILE A 282 11.27 15.72 8.97
N ASP A 283 10.80 15.43 10.18
CA ASP A 283 10.71 16.38 11.28
C ASP A 283 11.15 15.69 12.57
N ALA A 284 12.34 16.04 13.05
CA ALA A 284 12.91 15.41 14.23
C ALA A 284 12.07 15.61 15.50
N LEU A 285 11.44 16.78 15.67
CA LEU A 285 10.61 17.05 16.84
C LEU A 285 9.38 16.16 16.90
N LYS A 286 8.71 15.99 15.76
CA LYS A 286 7.45 15.26 15.71
C LYS A 286 7.63 13.75 15.58
N GLN A 287 8.68 13.31 14.89
CA GLN A 287 8.94 11.88 14.68
C GLN A 287 9.67 11.22 15.84
N MET A 288 10.41 11.98 16.64
CA MET A 288 11.29 11.50 17.69
C MET A 288 10.81 11.85 19.11
N ASN A 289 9.52 12.16 19.29
CA ASN A 289 8.92 12.49 20.59
C ASN A 289 9.71 13.55 21.37
N ASP A 290 10.08 14.65 20.71
CA ASP A 290 10.91 15.72 21.26
C ASP A 290 12.38 15.35 21.57
N ASP A 291 12.78 14.11 21.35
CA ASP A 291 14.19 13.69 21.41
C ASP A 291 14.88 13.97 20.07
N LYS A 292 15.51 15.15 20.00
CA LYS A 292 16.24 15.58 18.80
C LYS A 292 17.52 14.80 18.51
N THR A 293 17.91 13.91 19.41
CA THR A 293 19.16 13.13 19.30
C THR A 293 18.96 11.75 18.69
N GLY A 294 17.71 11.27 18.61
CA GLY A 294 17.36 10.00 18.02
C GLY A 294 17.45 9.98 16.50
N SER A 295 17.42 8.79 15.94
CA SER A 295 17.27 8.54 14.50
C SER A 295 16.00 7.73 14.24
N PRO A 296 15.29 7.96 13.13
CA PRO A 296 14.18 7.10 12.77
C PRO A 296 14.69 5.69 12.49
N PRO A 297 13.84 4.65 12.59
CA PRO A 297 14.24 3.28 12.37
C PRO A 297 14.92 3.10 11.01
N ALA A 298 16.14 2.58 11.03
CA ALA A 298 16.82 2.14 9.83
C ALA A 298 16.25 0.81 9.34
N TYR A 299 16.50 0.48 8.09
CA TYR A 299 16.20 -0.86 7.61
C TYR A 299 17.02 -1.89 8.41
N GLY A 300 16.34 -2.87 8.98
CA GLY A 300 16.97 -3.88 9.81
C GLY A 300 16.83 -3.67 11.31
N ASP A 301 16.41 -2.51 11.76
CA ASP A 301 16.19 -2.26 13.17
C ASP A 301 15.00 -3.10 13.71
N TYR A 302 15.14 -3.56 14.96
CA TYR A 302 14.12 -4.42 15.60
C TYR A 302 12.73 -3.78 15.67
N ASN A 303 12.65 -2.47 15.75
CA ASN A 303 11.42 -1.68 15.82
C ASN A 303 10.75 -1.46 14.45
N THR A 304 11.34 -1.98 13.36
CA THR A 304 10.67 -2.09 12.06
C THR A 304 9.82 -3.35 11.92
N ALA A 305 9.69 -4.14 12.98
CA ALA A 305 8.79 -5.29 13.02
C ALA A 305 7.95 -5.23 14.31
N TYR A 306 6.71 -5.72 14.22
CA TYR A 306 5.89 -5.85 15.43
C TYR A 306 6.47 -6.94 16.34
N PRO A 307 6.71 -6.64 17.64
CA PRO A 307 7.16 -7.65 18.58
C PRO A 307 6.06 -8.69 18.81
N ILE A 308 6.47 -9.94 19.04
CA ILE A 308 5.54 -10.96 19.53
C ILE A 308 5.18 -10.61 20.97
N GLY A 309 3.88 -10.49 21.26
CA GLY A 309 3.40 -10.12 22.58
C GLY A 309 3.78 -11.16 23.65
N THR A 310 4.07 -10.69 24.86
CA THR A 310 4.45 -11.57 25.99
C THR A 310 3.39 -12.63 26.29
N GLY A 311 2.11 -12.30 26.10
CA GLY A 311 1.01 -13.26 26.24
C GLY A 311 1.12 -14.42 25.27
N GLU A 312 1.48 -14.15 24.02
CA GLU A 312 1.69 -15.19 22.99
C GLU A 312 2.92 -16.04 23.31
N LEU A 313 4.04 -15.41 23.67
CA LEU A 313 5.25 -16.15 24.06
C LEU A 313 5.05 -17.07 25.26
N ASN A 314 4.18 -16.69 26.21
CA ASN A 314 3.86 -17.52 27.38
C ASN A 314 2.87 -18.65 27.03
N ALA A 315 1.93 -18.41 26.11
CA ALA A 315 0.91 -19.37 25.72
C ALA A 315 1.41 -20.37 24.67
N ASN A 316 2.32 -19.93 23.80
CA ASN A 316 2.91 -20.73 22.73
C ASN A 316 4.44 -20.53 22.70
N PRO A 317 5.20 -21.32 23.47
CA PRO A 317 6.65 -21.20 23.57
C PRO A 317 7.42 -21.75 22.34
N ASN A 318 6.75 -22.28 21.31
CA ASN A 318 7.35 -22.88 20.12
C ASN A 318 7.73 -21.85 19.04
#